data_ed5d375870d70984c39459f4643faa78
#
_entry.id   ed5d375870d70984c39459f4643faa78
#
_cell.length_a   1.000
_cell.length_b   1.000
_cell.length_c   1.000
_cell.angle_alpha   90.00
_cell.angle_beta   90.00
_cell.angle_gamma   90.00
#
_symmetry.space_group_name_H-M   'P 1'
#
loop_
_entity.id
_entity.type
_entity.pdbx_description
1 polymer ?
#
loop_
_entity_poly.entity_id
_entity_poly.type
_entity_poly.pdbx_seq_one_letter_code
_entity_poly.pdbx_strand_id
1 'polypeptide(L)'
;MKYLLDTDVVSQYTKLPPNPRVDAWVQRTDDSDLYISGITFAELWYGINLLPPGKRRTELENWLEDDLYMQFFNRVVGFSLDVAKRYGSLMARAKKNGHNPNAMDCLIAATAVANGMVVATLNRKDFEKLGVELVEF
;
A
#
# COMPACT_ATOMS: atom_id res chain seq x y z
N MET A 1 16.72 5.10 -1.49
CA MET A 1 15.48 4.72 -2.22
C MET A 1 14.38 4.50 -1.22
N LYS A 2 13.22 5.11 -1.45
CA LYS A 2 12.05 4.96 -0.57
C LYS A 2 10.98 4.14 -1.27
N TYR A 3 10.30 3.31 -0.50
CA TYR A 3 9.29 2.39 -1.00
C TYR A 3 7.94 2.64 -0.33
N LEU A 4 6.88 2.62 -1.11
CA LEU A 4 5.51 2.68 -0.60
C LEU A 4 4.92 1.28 -0.67
N LEU A 5 4.55 0.73 0.49
CA LEU A 5 4.01 -0.62 0.59
C LEU A 5 2.52 -0.61 0.25
N ASP A 6 2.14 -1.42 -0.76
CA ASP A 6 0.73 -1.65 -1.05
C ASP A 6 0.08 -2.47 0.07
N THR A 7 -1.24 -2.42 0.14
CA THR A 7 -2.03 -3.11 1.17
C THR A 7 -1.75 -4.60 1.22
N ASP A 8 -1.56 -5.26 0.07
CA ASP A 8 -1.28 -6.70 0.02
C ASP A 8 0.08 -7.07 0.61
N VAL A 9 1.06 -6.18 0.51
CA VAL A 9 2.37 -6.36 1.15
C VAL A 9 2.28 -6.14 2.66
N VAL A 10 1.58 -5.09 3.09
CA VAL A 10 1.36 -4.82 4.53
C VAL A 10 0.60 -5.97 5.19
N SER A 11 -0.37 -6.55 4.50
CA SER A 11 -1.14 -7.69 5.01
C SER A 11 -0.28 -8.91 5.29
N GLN A 12 0.88 -9.06 4.65
CA GLN A 12 1.79 -10.17 4.93
C GLN A 12 2.31 -10.16 6.37
N TYR A 13 2.34 -8.99 7.02
CA TYR A 13 2.77 -8.88 8.42
C TYR A 13 1.87 -9.64 9.40
N THR A 14 0.65 -9.96 9.00
CA THR A 14 -0.32 -10.73 9.82
C THR A 14 -0.40 -12.20 9.45
N LYS A 15 0.35 -12.65 8.44
CA LYS A 15 0.28 -14.02 7.93
C LYS A 15 1.40 -14.89 8.49
N LEU A 16 1.07 -16.15 8.77
CA LEU A 16 2.01 -17.18 9.28
C LEU A 16 1.86 -18.44 8.43
N PRO A 17 2.78 -18.70 7.49
CA PRO A 17 3.92 -17.86 7.13
C PRO A 17 3.53 -16.74 6.16
N PRO A 18 4.29 -15.63 6.12
CA PRO A 18 4.11 -14.62 5.09
C PRO A 18 4.63 -15.13 3.75
N ASN A 19 4.32 -14.39 2.66
CA ASN A 19 4.91 -14.67 1.35
C ASN A 19 6.44 -14.61 1.48
N PRO A 20 7.17 -15.68 1.11
CA PRO A 20 8.61 -15.76 1.37
C PRO A 20 9.42 -14.73 0.58
N ARG A 21 8.98 -14.33 -0.61
CA ARG A 21 9.69 -13.34 -1.42
C ARG A 21 9.53 -11.94 -0.83
N VAL A 22 8.34 -11.61 -0.36
CA VAL A 22 8.07 -10.36 0.35
C VAL A 22 8.87 -10.31 1.63
N ASP A 23 8.81 -11.38 2.43
CA ASP A 23 9.53 -11.45 3.70
C ASP A 23 11.04 -11.26 3.50
N ALA A 24 11.63 -11.94 2.53
CA ALA A 24 13.06 -11.81 2.23
C ALA A 24 13.40 -10.38 1.81
N TRP A 25 12.56 -9.73 1.01
CA TRP A 25 12.77 -8.36 0.59
C TRP A 25 12.68 -7.39 1.76
N VAL A 26 11.69 -7.55 2.63
CA VAL A 26 11.53 -6.70 3.82
C VAL A 26 12.74 -6.85 4.75
N GLN A 27 13.22 -8.08 4.96
CA GLN A 27 14.36 -8.34 5.85
C GLN A 27 15.65 -7.68 5.36
N ARG A 28 15.84 -7.57 4.04
CA ARG A 28 17.05 -6.94 3.48
C ARG A 28 16.91 -5.45 3.21
N THR A 29 15.72 -4.88 3.45
CA THR A 29 15.45 -3.46 3.22
C THR A 29 15.49 -2.71 4.54
N ASP A 30 16.09 -1.52 4.55
CA ASP A 30 16.13 -0.68 5.73
C ASP A 30 14.70 -0.23 6.09
N ASP A 31 14.30 -0.41 7.35
CA ASP A 31 12.97 -0.03 7.82
C ASP A 31 12.68 1.45 7.56
N SER A 32 13.69 2.30 7.66
CA SER A 32 13.54 3.75 7.43
C SER A 32 13.18 4.10 5.98
N ASP A 33 13.32 3.15 5.06
CA ASP A 33 12.95 3.33 3.65
C ASP A 33 11.54 2.83 3.34
N LEU A 34 10.85 2.23 4.29
CA LEU A 34 9.51 1.66 4.12
C LEU A 34 8.43 2.62 4.60
N TYR A 35 7.48 2.94 3.73
CA TYR A 35 6.38 3.87 4.00
C TYR A 35 5.03 3.22 3.68
N ILE A 36 3.98 3.70 4.34
CA ILE A 36 2.60 3.29 4.11
C ILE A 36 1.77 4.54 3.83
N SER A 37 0.79 4.44 2.92
CA SER A 37 -0.16 5.54 2.70
C SER A 37 -1.37 5.45 3.63
N GLY A 38 -2.01 6.57 3.89
CA GLY A 38 -3.30 6.60 4.58
C GLY A 38 -4.37 5.80 3.85
N ILE A 39 -4.25 5.66 2.53
CA ILE A 39 -5.16 4.84 1.72
C ILE A 39 -5.09 3.37 2.14
N THR A 40 -3.88 2.85 2.41
CA THR A 40 -3.71 1.48 2.89
C THR A 40 -4.38 1.29 4.25
N PHE A 41 -4.27 2.25 5.16
CA PHE A 41 -5.00 2.20 6.43
C PHE A 41 -6.52 2.14 6.21
N ALA A 42 -7.04 2.94 5.27
CA ALA A 42 -8.46 2.92 4.94
C ALA A 42 -8.92 1.55 4.43
N GLU A 43 -8.12 0.93 3.55
CA GLU A 43 -8.44 -0.41 3.03
C GLU A 43 -8.38 -1.47 4.13
N LEU A 44 -7.39 -1.40 5.01
CA LEU A 44 -7.26 -2.34 6.13
C LEU A 44 -8.42 -2.19 7.11
N TRP A 45 -8.80 -0.96 7.47
CA TRP A 45 -9.96 -0.73 8.33
C TRP A 45 -11.25 -1.24 7.70
N TYR A 46 -11.44 -1.02 6.41
CA TYR A 46 -12.59 -1.55 5.69
C TYR A 46 -12.65 -3.07 5.77
N GLY A 47 -11.54 -3.75 5.49
CA GLY A 47 -11.48 -5.21 5.54
C GLY A 47 -11.76 -5.76 6.95
N ILE A 48 -11.22 -5.11 7.98
CA ILE A 48 -11.45 -5.51 9.38
C ILE A 48 -12.93 -5.35 9.75
N ASN A 49 -13.54 -4.24 9.32
CA ASN A 49 -14.96 -3.98 9.62
C ASN A 49 -15.92 -4.92 8.88
N LEU A 50 -15.47 -5.61 7.85
CA LEU A 50 -16.25 -6.66 7.20
C LEU A 50 -16.30 -7.96 8.00
N LEU A 51 -15.36 -8.17 8.91
CA LEU A 51 -15.33 -9.38 9.73
C LEU A 51 -16.44 -9.34 10.78
N PRO A 52 -17.01 -10.51 11.14
CA PRO A 52 -17.97 -10.56 12.25
C PRO A 52 -17.27 -10.21 13.56
N PRO A 53 -18.00 -9.66 14.54
CA PRO A 53 -17.45 -9.44 15.88
C PRO A 53 -16.87 -10.74 16.43
N GLY A 54 -15.69 -10.65 17.06
CA GLY A 54 -15.04 -11.82 17.64
C GLY A 54 -13.54 -11.60 17.83
N LYS A 55 -12.87 -12.68 18.23
CA LYS A 55 -11.45 -12.65 18.61
C LYS A 55 -10.55 -12.18 17.45
N ARG A 56 -10.79 -12.73 16.25
CA ARG A 56 -9.95 -12.40 15.07
C ARG A 56 -10.05 -10.92 14.71
N ARG A 57 -11.26 -10.39 14.71
CA ARG A 57 -11.48 -8.96 14.42
C ARG A 57 -10.79 -8.09 15.45
N THR A 58 -10.94 -8.40 16.74
CA THR A 58 -10.33 -7.65 17.83
C THR A 58 -8.80 -7.67 17.73
N GLU A 59 -8.21 -8.83 17.43
CA GLU A 59 -6.75 -8.96 17.25
C GLU A 59 -6.26 -8.08 16.08
N LEU A 60 -6.98 -8.07 14.98
CA LEU A 60 -6.60 -7.25 13.82
C LEU A 60 -6.80 -5.75 14.08
N GLU A 61 -7.86 -5.37 14.80
CA GLU A 61 -8.05 -3.98 15.21
C GLU A 61 -6.88 -3.49 16.06
N ASN A 62 -6.47 -4.29 17.04
CA ASN A 62 -5.34 -3.95 17.91
C ASN A 62 -4.01 -3.90 17.14
N TRP A 63 -3.80 -4.84 16.22
CA TRP A 63 -2.62 -4.85 15.37
C TRP A 63 -2.53 -3.57 14.53
N LEU A 64 -3.65 -3.17 13.91
CA LEU A 64 -3.67 -1.99 13.05
C LEU A 64 -3.49 -0.70 13.83
N GLU A 65 -4.21 -0.56 14.95
CA GLU A 65 -4.23 0.66 15.74
C GLU A 65 -2.93 0.89 16.52
N ASP A 66 -2.36 -0.19 17.06
CA ASP A 66 -1.19 -0.10 17.93
C ASP A 66 0.09 -0.53 17.22
N ASP A 67 0.18 -1.80 16.78
CA ASP A 67 1.44 -2.36 16.29
C ASP A 67 1.87 -1.73 14.96
N LEU A 68 1.00 -1.72 13.97
CA LEU A 68 1.34 -1.20 12.65
C LEU A 68 1.55 0.32 12.70
N TYR A 69 0.66 1.03 13.36
CA TYR A 69 0.78 2.49 13.46
C TYR A 69 2.08 2.90 14.15
N MET A 70 2.45 2.22 15.24
CA MET A 70 3.70 2.53 15.95
C MET A 70 4.94 2.17 15.14
N GLN A 71 4.89 1.07 14.39
CA GLN A 71 6.00 0.66 13.53
C GLN A 71 6.28 1.70 12.44
N PHE A 72 5.25 2.33 11.89
CA PHE A 72 5.35 3.32 10.82
C PHE A 72 5.03 4.74 11.28
N PHE A 73 5.17 5.02 12.56
CA PHE A 73 4.70 6.25 13.21
C PHE A 73 4.95 7.53 12.41
N ASN A 74 6.17 7.75 11.91
CA ASN A 74 6.53 8.93 11.13
C ASN A 74 6.71 8.64 9.63
N ARG A 75 6.23 7.49 9.17
CA ARG A 75 6.35 7.05 7.78
C ARG A 75 4.99 6.69 7.18
N VAL A 76 3.95 7.39 7.62
CA VAL A 76 2.62 7.31 7.00
C VAL A 76 2.45 8.54 6.10
N VAL A 77 2.16 8.29 4.82
CA VAL A 77 2.01 9.36 3.82
C VAL A 77 0.53 9.69 3.66
N GLY A 78 0.18 10.96 3.87
CA GLY A 78 -1.19 11.43 3.76
C GLY A 78 -1.59 11.79 2.33
N PHE A 79 -2.86 12.09 2.15
CA PHE A 79 -3.44 12.56 0.89
C PHE A 79 -3.19 14.07 0.78
N SER A 80 -2.37 14.47 -0.20
CA SER A 80 -2.05 15.88 -0.46
C SER A 80 -2.68 16.35 -1.77
N LEU A 81 -2.65 17.65 -2.03
CA LEU A 81 -3.09 18.19 -3.32
C LEU A 81 -2.24 17.67 -4.48
N ASP A 82 -0.94 17.43 -4.25
CA ASP A 82 -0.09 16.84 -5.28
C ASP A 82 -0.49 15.40 -5.58
N VAL A 83 -0.83 14.61 -4.57
CA VAL A 83 -1.39 13.26 -4.76
C VAL A 83 -2.67 13.33 -5.59
N ALA A 84 -3.58 14.27 -5.28
CA ALA A 84 -4.82 14.43 -6.03
C ALA A 84 -4.55 14.72 -7.51
N LYS A 85 -3.60 15.60 -7.79
CA LYS A 85 -3.20 15.95 -9.17
C LYS A 85 -2.63 14.73 -9.90
N ARG A 86 -1.76 13.98 -9.25
CA ARG A 86 -1.15 12.77 -9.82
C ARG A 86 -2.20 11.69 -10.08
N TYR A 87 -3.15 11.53 -9.16
CA TYR A 87 -4.26 10.60 -9.35
C TYR A 87 -5.03 10.91 -10.65
N GLY A 88 -5.42 12.16 -10.85
CA GLY A 88 -6.15 12.57 -12.05
C GLY A 88 -5.37 12.28 -13.32
N SER A 89 -4.07 12.58 -13.31
CA SER A 89 -3.19 12.35 -14.48
C SER A 89 -3.02 10.85 -14.77
N LEU A 90 -2.74 10.04 -13.76
CA LEU A 90 -2.53 8.60 -13.92
C LEU A 90 -3.79 7.89 -14.38
N MET A 91 -4.92 8.20 -13.76
CA MET A 91 -6.20 7.58 -14.11
C MET A 91 -6.63 7.94 -15.53
N ALA A 92 -6.51 9.21 -15.89
CA ALA A 92 -6.88 9.67 -17.24
C ALA A 92 -6.02 8.98 -18.31
N ARG A 93 -4.71 8.91 -18.09
CA ARG A 93 -3.79 8.24 -19.01
C ARG A 93 -4.12 6.75 -19.15
N ALA A 94 -4.40 6.07 -18.06
CA ALA A 94 -4.77 4.65 -18.09
C ALA A 94 -6.05 4.44 -18.90
N LYS A 95 -7.06 5.26 -18.68
CA LYS A 95 -8.32 5.16 -19.43
C LYS A 95 -8.15 5.45 -20.92
N LYS A 96 -7.34 6.44 -21.26
CA LYS A 96 -7.03 6.74 -22.67
C LYS A 96 -6.30 5.58 -23.35
N ASN A 97 -5.58 4.77 -22.60
CA ASN A 97 -4.89 3.58 -23.10
C ASN A 97 -5.76 2.31 -23.03
N GLY A 98 -7.05 2.44 -22.75
CA GLY A 98 -7.98 1.32 -22.74
C GLY A 98 -7.99 0.51 -21.44
N HIS A 99 -7.37 1.02 -20.38
CA HIS A 99 -7.35 0.35 -19.06
C HIS A 99 -8.44 0.90 -18.15
N ASN A 100 -8.81 0.12 -17.15
CA ASN A 100 -9.77 0.53 -16.13
C ASN A 100 -9.25 0.14 -14.73
N PRO A 101 -8.20 0.80 -14.24
CA PRO A 101 -7.59 0.43 -12.96
C PRO A 101 -8.51 0.73 -11.79
N ASN A 102 -8.31 0.01 -10.69
CA ASN A 102 -9.00 0.22 -9.44
C ASN A 102 -8.61 1.59 -8.87
N ALA A 103 -9.59 2.35 -8.36
CA ALA A 103 -9.34 3.68 -7.84
C ALA A 103 -8.39 3.70 -6.64
N MET A 104 -8.48 2.72 -5.74
CA MET A 104 -7.59 2.65 -4.57
C MET A 104 -6.15 2.37 -4.99
N ASP A 105 -5.94 1.47 -5.96
CA ASP A 105 -4.61 1.20 -6.52
C ASP A 105 -4.03 2.46 -7.15
N CYS A 106 -4.85 3.21 -7.87
CA CYS A 106 -4.42 4.47 -8.47
C CYS A 106 -4.07 5.52 -7.43
N LEU A 107 -4.81 5.59 -6.31
CA LEU A 107 -4.49 6.48 -5.20
C LEU A 107 -3.15 6.12 -4.54
N ILE A 108 -2.86 4.84 -4.38
CA ILE A 108 -1.58 4.38 -3.85
C ILE A 108 -0.46 4.73 -4.84
N ALA A 109 -0.65 4.45 -6.12
CA ALA A 109 0.31 4.80 -7.16
C ALA A 109 0.59 6.30 -7.19
N ALA A 110 -0.46 7.12 -7.13
CA ALA A 110 -0.34 8.58 -7.11
C ALA A 110 0.42 9.07 -5.89
N THR A 111 0.19 8.46 -4.73
CA THR A 111 0.92 8.77 -3.50
C THR A 111 2.42 8.50 -3.68
N ALA A 112 2.76 7.35 -4.27
CA ALA A 112 4.15 7.00 -4.54
C ALA A 112 4.81 8.01 -5.50
N VAL A 113 4.16 8.32 -6.60
CA VAL A 113 4.70 9.26 -7.61
C VAL A 113 4.90 10.65 -6.99
N ALA A 114 3.92 11.13 -6.25
CA ALA A 114 3.98 12.47 -5.63
C ALA A 114 5.13 12.59 -4.62
N ASN A 115 5.55 11.48 -4.02
CA ASN A 115 6.57 11.44 -2.97
C ASN A 115 7.90 10.80 -3.42
N GLY A 116 8.05 10.53 -4.71
CA GLY A 116 9.30 9.97 -5.25
C GLY A 116 9.62 8.55 -4.75
N MET A 117 8.60 7.73 -4.56
CA MET A 117 8.73 6.38 -4.03
C MET A 117 8.45 5.32 -5.09
N VAL A 118 9.03 4.14 -4.89
CA VAL A 118 8.76 2.94 -5.69
C VAL A 118 7.67 2.14 -4.98
N VAL A 119 6.70 1.61 -5.71
CA VAL A 119 5.60 0.82 -5.12
C VAL A 119 6.05 -0.62 -4.92
N ALA A 120 5.85 -1.14 -3.71
CA ALA A 120 6.03 -2.55 -3.39
C ALA A 120 4.66 -3.22 -3.34
N THR A 121 4.37 -4.06 -4.32
CA THR A 121 3.06 -4.72 -4.47
C THR A 121 3.20 -6.14 -4.99
N LEU A 122 2.31 -7.02 -4.55
CA LEU A 122 2.12 -8.35 -5.13
C LEU A 122 1.19 -8.30 -6.35
N ASN A 123 0.47 -7.21 -6.52
CA ASN A 123 -0.49 -7.00 -7.61
C ASN A 123 0.15 -6.22 -8.77
N ARG A 124 1.28 -6.71 -9.25
CA ARG A 124 2.09 -6.02 -10.27
C ARG A 124 1.31 -5.69 -11.52
N LYS A 125 0.51 -6.64 -12.00
CA LYS A 125 -0.23 -6.52 -13.25
C LYS A 125 -1.14 -5.29 -13.27
N ASP A 126 -1.83 -5.01 -12.18
CA ASP A 126 -2.73 -3.86 -12.09
C ASP A 126 -1.97 -2.54 -11.99
N PHE A 127 -0.85 -2.53 -11.25
CA PHE A 127 -0.02 -1.33 -11.13
C PHE A 127 0.78 -1.04 -12.41
N GLU A 128 1.14 -2.05 -13.20
CA GLU A 128 1.79 -1.85 -14.50
C GLU A 128 0.92 -1.01 -15.45
N LYS A 129 -0.40 -1.17 -15.37
CA LYS A 129 -1.35 -0.38 -16.16
C LYS A 129 -1.31 1.10 -15.82
N LEU A 130 -0.81 1.45 -14.65
CA LEU A 130 -0.66 2.83 -14.18
C LEU A 130 0.71 3.42 -14.55
N GLY A 131 1.64 2.61 -15.05
CA GLY A 131 2.94 3.05 -15.52
C GLY A 131 3.87 3.55 -14.42
N VAL A 132 3.73 3.06 -13.19
CA VAL A 132 4.57 3.46 -12.06
C VAL A 132 5.68 2.43 -11.82
N GLU A 133 6.76 2.88 -11.18
CA GLU A 133 7.90 2.03 -10.87
C GLU A 133 7.55 1.06 -9.74
N LEU A 134 7.89 -0.21 -9.92
CA LEU A 134 7.56 -1.29 -8.99
C LEU A 134 8.81 -2.01 -8.51
N VAL A 135 8.73 -2.52 -7.26
CA VAL A 135 9.78 -3.36 -6.68
C VAL A 135 9.77 -4.74 -7.36
N GLU A 136 10.95 -5.26 -7.64
CA GLU A 136 11.14 -6.67 -8.01
C GLU A 136 11.43 -7.47 -6.72
N PHE A 137 10.51 -8.39 -6.38
CA PHE A 137 10.73 -9.27 -5.23
C PHE A 137 11.60 -10.48 -5.57
#